data_5f0c108a029f30f3aac25b226b1e4c10
#
_entry.id   5f0c108a029f30f3aac25b226b1e4c10
#
_cell.length_a   1.000
_cell.length_b   1.000
_cell.length_c   1.000
_cell.angle_alpha   90.00
_cell.angle_beta   90.00
_cell.angle_gamma   90.00
#
_symmetry.space_group_name_H-M   'P 1'
#
loop_
_entity.id
_entity.type
_entity.pdbx_description
1 polymer ?
#
loop_
_entity_poly.entity_id
_entity_poly.type
_entity_poly.pdbx_seq_one_letter_code
_entity_poly.pdbx_strand_id
1 'polypeptide(L)'
;MTVIIPNWWPNRSNSEFIKSDNYNWHIQKFGSTGKKLLLIHGTGASSHSWYPLIKNLNLEFEILCLDLPGHGFTRALARQKKQLMIIVDQISLLLRNIDFYPNIIMGHSAGAAVAYELAKKIKTKPNTIAINAAFGQFSGLAGVAFPYFAKIASSTTIPARFLSLLASKEEIVRKLLASTGSIIPELQIKCYQYLFSNTEHVDGTLQMMADWDLGYFLDRLPEETAPIHFLVGDKDTTVPPHISKSWDQSMPNSSLTQFNGLGHLLHEESPSTVSSILENLPSSFLSQ
;
A
#
# COMPACT_ATOMS: atom_id res chain seq x y z
N MET A 1 9.73 -21.99 6.92
CA MET A 1 11.04 -21.55 6.37
C MET A 1 11.41 -20.22 7.00
N THR A 2 12.70 -20.03 7.32
CA THR A 2 13.18 -18.74 7.83
C THR A 2 13.19 -17.74 6.65
N VAL A 3 12.50 -16.62 6.80
CA VAL A 3 12.50 -15.55 5.79
C VAL A 3 13.82 -14.78 5.94
N ILE A 4 14.58 -14.67 4.85
CA ILE A 4 15.87 -13.97 4.83
C ILE A 4 15.69 -12.65 4.07
N ILE A 5 15.90 -11.53 4.77
CA ILE A 5 15.93 -10.20 4.15
C ILE A 5 17.34 -9.96 3.60
N PRO A 6 17.50 -9.58 2.32
CA PRO A 6 18.81 -9.28 1.74
C PRO A 6 19.57 -8.19 2.51
N ASN A 7 20.90 -8.29 2.58
CA ASN A 7 21.72 -7.30 3.30
C ASN A 7 21.61 -5.87 2.73
N TRP A 8 21.32 -5.76 1.45
CA TRP A 8 21.14 -4.48 0.74
C TRP A 8 19.71 -3.93 0.78
N TRP A 9 18.75 -4.65 1.44
CA TRP A 9 17.36 -4.20 1.52
C TRP A 9 17.22 -2.90 2.30
N PRO A 10 16.43 -1.93 1.80
CA PRO A 10 16.25 -0.65 2.49
C PRO A 10 15.75 -0.85 3.92
N ASN A 11 16.36 -0.12 4.84
CA ASN A 11 15.97 -0.12 6.25
C ASN A 11 15.95 -1.52 6.91
N ARG A 12 16.78 -2.46 6.43
CA ARG A 12 16.83 -3.83 6.97
C ARG A 12 17.06 -3.87 8.49
N SER A 13 17.86 -2.96 9.03
CA SER A 13 18.10 -2.88 10.48
C SER A 13 16.87 -2.52 11.31
N ASN A 14 15.84 -1.96 10.67
CA ASN A 14 14.57 -1.58 11.30
C ASN A 14 13.50 -2.66 11.15
N SER A 15 13.85 -3.79 10.51
CA SER A 15 12.93 -4.89 10.23
C SER A 15 12.73 -5.78 11.45
N GLU A 16 11.48 -6.08 11.74
CA GLU A 16 11.05 -7.01 12.78
C GLU A 16 10.03 -8.00 12.21
N PHE A 17 9.98 -9.20 12.81
CA PHE A 17 8.95 -10.18 12.51
C PHE A 17 8.05 -10.40 13.72
N ILE A 18 6.77 -10.14 13.57
CA ILE A 18 5.75 -10.24 14.64
C ILE A 18 4.74 -11.32 14.27
N LYS A 19 4.61 -12.33 15.14
CA LYS A 19 3.52 -13.30 15.01
C LYS A 19 2.24 -12.68 15.59
N SER A 20 1.23 -12.58 14.75
CA SER A 20 -0.10 -12.12 15.13
C SER A 20 -1.14 -12.90 14.33
N ASP A 21 -2.01 -13.65 15.03
CA ASP A 21 -2.99 -14.56 14.47
C ASP A 21 -2.38 -15.50 13.40
N ASN A 22 -2.89 -15.42 12.19
CA ASN A 22 -2.52 -16.30 11.08
C ASN A 22 -1.29 -15.83 10.27
N TYR A 23 -0.57 -14.81 10.76
CA TYR A 23 0.56 -14.23 10.03
C TYR A 23 1.83 -14.11 10.88
N ASN A 24 2.96 -14.27 10.21
CA ASN A 24 4.26 -13.77 10.64
C ASN A 24 4.50 -12.48 9.85
N TRP A 25 4.15 -11.36 10.45
CA TRP A 25 4.22 -10.03 9.85
C TRP A 25 5.65 -9.54 9.76
N HIS A 26 6.05 -9.04 8.62
CA HIS A 26 7.23 -8.18 8.49
C HIS A 26 6.79 -6.74 8.66
N ILE A 27 7.46 -6.04 9.57
CA ILE A 27 7.27 -4.62 9.84
C ILE A 27 8.61 -3.91 9.89
N GLN A 28 8.60 -2.59 9.68
CA GLN A 28 9.75 -1.72 9.94
C GLN A 28 9.31 -0.56 10.82
N LYS A 29 10.10 -0.24 11.85
CA LYS A 29 9.82 0.82 12.84
C LYS A 29 10.88 1.89 12.81
N PHE A 30 10.47 3.16 12.93
CA PHE A 30 11.36 4.33 12.96
C PHE A 30 10.86 5.33 13.97
N GLY A 31 11.83 6.00 14.64
CA GLY A 31 11.49 6.93 15.71
C GLY A 31 10.93 6.23 16.95
N SER A 32 10.78 6.98 18.03
CA SER A 32 10.22 6.51 19.29
C SER A 32 9.36 7.58 19.98
N THR A 33 9.24 8.73 19.36
CA THR A 33 8.52 9.91 19.88
C THR A 33 7.80 10.62 18.73
N GLY A 34 6.84 11.45 19.07
CA GLY A 34 6.08 12.22 18.09
C GLY A 34 4.78 11.56 17.65
N LYS A 35 4.23 12.02 16.52
CA LYS A 35 2.97 11.50 16.00
C LYS A 35 3.16 10.15 15.34
N LYS A 36 2.25 9.23 15.61
CA LYS A 36 2.30 7.87 15.06
C LYS A 36 1.75 7.83 13.64
N LEU A 37 2.59 7.45 12.69
CA LEU A 37 2.29 7.33 11.25
C LEU A 37 2.36 5.86 10.83
N LEU A 38 1.24 5.32 10.35
CA LEU A 38 1.18 4.00 9.75
C LEU A 38 1.22 4.12 8.22
N LEU A 39 2.11 3.37 7.57
CA LEU A 39 2.31 3.35 6.13
C LEU A 39 1.89 2.00 5.54
N ILE A 40 0.95 2.00 4.58
CA ILE A 40 0.37 0.81 3.96
C ILE A 40 0.58 0.86 2.45
N HIS A 41 1.43 -0.03 1.92
CA HIS A 41 1.78 -0.09 0.50
C HIS A 41 0.64 -0.63 -0.39
N GLY A 42 0.78 -0.45 -1.71
CA GLY A 42 -0.14 -0.97 -2.71
C GLY A 42 0.13 -2.43 -3.12
N THR A 43 -0.75 -2.99 -3.95
CA THR A 43 -0.62 -4.35 -4.49
C THR A 43 0.70 -4.50 -5.26
N GLY A 44 1.43 -5.58 -5.02
CA GLY A 44 2.72 -5.86 -5.66
C GLY A 44 3.93 -5.12 -5.08
N ALA A 45 3.73 -4.19 -4.14
CA ALA A 45 4.81 -3.51 -3.43
C ALA A 45 5.14 -4.19 -2.08
N SER A 46 5.90 -3.54 -1.23
CA SER A 46 6.15 -3.87 0.17
C SER A 46 6.57 -2.61 0.93
N SER A 47 6.95 -2.74 2.20
CA SER A 47 7.47 -1.62 3.02
C SER A 47 8.60 -0.83 2.36
N HIS A 48 9.37 -1.45 1.43
CA HIS A 48 10.44 -0.75 0.71
C HIS A 48 9.96 0.49 -0.05
N SER A 49 8.72 0.51 -0.55
CA SER A 49 8.18 1.63 -1.33
C SER A 49 8.14 2.93 -0.52
N TRP A 50 8.13 2.83 0.80
CA TRP A 50 8.16 3.96 1.72
C TRP A 50 9.56 4.46 2.05
N TYR A 51 10.63 3.73 1.66
CA TYR A 51 12.00 4.11 1.96
C TYR A 51 12.37 5.53 1.50
N PRO A 52 12.04 5.96 0.26
CA PRO A 52 12.37 7.32 -0.17
C PRO A 52 11.67 8.38 0.69
N LEU A 53 10.39 8.17 1.04
CA LEU A 53 9.63 9.07 1.90
C LEU A 53 10.22 9.14 3.31
N ILE A 54 10.45 7.99 3.94
CA ILE A 54 10.98 7.92 5.33
C ILE A 54 12.32 8.62 5.43
N LYS A 55 13.19 8.50 4.41
CA LYS A 55 14.49 9.18 4.36
C LYS A 55 14.36 10.70 4.28
N ASN A 56 13.24 11.21 3.78
CA ASN A 56 12.96 12.64 3.62
C ASN A 56 12.14 13.23 4.77
N LEU A 57 11.52 12.39 5.62
CA LEU A 57 10.78 12.88 6.78
C LEU A 57 11.75 13.34 7.88
N ASN A 58 11.49 14.52 8.43
CA ASN A 58 12.07 14.92 9.70
C ASN A 58 11.53 14.01 10.80
N LEU A 59 12.39 13.65 11.79
CA LEU A 59 12.11 12.61 12.80
C LEU A 59 11.05 13.00 13.86
N GLU A 60 10.04 13.76 13.50
CA GLU A 60 8.90 14.11 14.35
C GLU A 60 7.79 13.04 14.36
N PHE A 61 8.05 11.91 13.70
CA PHE A 61 7.10 10.80 13.61
C PHE A 61 7.67 9.52 14.20
N GLU A 62 6.83 8.80 14.95
CA GLU A 62 7.00 7.36 15.19
C GLU A 62 6.32 6.62 14.04
N ILE A 63 7.12 5.97 13.16
CA ILE A 63 6.62 5.40 11.91
C ILE A 63 6.59 3.88 12.01
N LEU A 64 5.49 3.30 11.56
CA LEU A 64 5.32 1.88 11.32
C LEU A 64 5.01 1.64 9.84
N CYS A 65 5.85 0.85 9.15
CA CYS A 65 5.53 0.28 7.84
C CYS A 65 5.27 -1.22 8.02
N LEU A 66 4.36 -1.78 7.26
CA LEU A 66 4.12 -3.22 7.25
C LEU A 66 4.08 -3.76 5.82
N ASP A 67 4.41 -5.03 5.65
CA ASP A 67 4.13 -5.75 4.41
C ASP A 67 2.74 -6.39 4.51
N LEU A 68 1.87 -6.11 3.54
CA LEU A 68 0.53 -6.68 3.45
C LEU A 68 0.56 -8.22 3.37
N PRO A 69 -0.50 -8.92 3.75
CA PRO A 69 -0.60 -10.38 3.65
C PRO A 69 -0.21 -10.95 2.29
N GLY A 70 0.83 -11.78 2.27
CA GLY A 70 1.38 -12.40 1.06
C GLY A 70 2.29 -11.50 0.24
N HIS A 71 2.59 -10.29 0.69
CA HIS A 71 3.54 -9.38 0.07
C HIS A 71 4.86 -9.34 0.85
N GLY A 72 5.92 -8.87 0.19
CA GLY A 72 7.22 -8.66 0.80
C GLY A 72 7.71 -9.87 1.56
N PHE A 73 7.91 -9.68 2.85
CA PHE A 73 8.40 -10.72 3.77
C PHE A 73 7.32 -11.21 4.76
N THR A 74 6.09 -10.66 4.73
CA THR A 74 4.95 -11.17 5.51
C THR A 74 4.50 -12.52 4.99
N ARG A 75 4.39 -13.51 5.87
CA ARG A 75 4.00 -14.87 5.53
C ARG A 75 2.75 -15.29 6.28
N ALA A 76 1.80 -15.88 5.55
CA ALA A 76 0.66 -16.54 6.16
C ALA A 76 1.08 -17.88 6.79
N LEU A 77 0.59 -18.15 7.99
CA LEU A 77 0.77 -19.45 8.68
C LEU A 77 -0.26 -20.48 8.20
N ALA A 78 -1.38 -20.00 7.65
CA ALA A 78 -2.42 -20.79 6.99
C ALA A 78 -2.99 -20.00 5.80
N ARG A 79 -3.55 -20.70 4.80
CA ARG A 79 -4.17 -20.04 3.64
C ARG A 79 -5.37 -19.20 4.10
N GLN A 80 -5.34 -17.91 3.82
CA GLN A 80 -6.37 -16.93 4.16
C GLN A 80 -6.82 -16.18 2.91
N LYS A 81 -8.10 -15.80 2.88
CA LYS A 81 -8.59 -14.85 1.87
C LYS A 81 -7.97 -13.48 2.09
N LYS A 82 -7.73 -12.75 1.00
CA LYS A 82 -7.14 -11.41 1.02
C LYS A 82 -8.17 -10.33 0.64
N GLN A 83 -9.39 -10.48 1.15
CA GLN A 83 -10.45 -9.47 1.01
C GLN A 83 -10.14 -8.25 1.89
N LEU A 84 -10.61 -7.07 1.47
CA LEU A 84 -10.35 -5.79 2.15
C LEU A 84 -10.59 -5.88 3.67
N MET A 85 -11.79 -6.28 4.09
CA MET A 85 -12.12 -6.30 5.52
C MET A 85 -11.33 -7.34 6.32
N ILE A 86 -10.97 -8.47 5.72
CA ILE A 86 -10.10 -9.47 6.38
C ILE A 86 -8.72 -8.88 6.63
N ILE A 87 -8.14 -8.18 5.64
CA ILE A 87 -6.84 -7.51 5.79
C ILE A 87 -6.92 -6.44 6.89
N VAL A 88 -7.98 -5.63 6.89
CA VAL A 88 -8.22 -4.59 7.91
C VAL A 88 -8.30 -5.19 9.31
N ASP A 89 -9.02 -6.31 9.48
CA ASP A 89 -9.15 -7.00 10.76
C ASP A 89 -7.80 -7.51 11.28
N GLN A 90 -7.01 -8.10 10.39
CA GLN A 90 -5.68 -8.63 10.70
C GLN A 90 -4.69 -7.51 11.08
N ILE A 91 -4.70 -6.38 10.36
CA ILE A 91 -3.86 -5.23 10.71
C ILE A 91 -4.32 -4.62 12.04
N SER A 92 -5.63 -4.48 12.26
CA SER A 92 -6.16 -3.98 13.54
C SER A 92 -5.71 -4.84 14.73
N LEU A 93 -5.67 -6.17 14.55
CA LEU A 93 -5.18 -7.10 15.56
C LEU A 93 -3.66 -6.94 15.77
N LEU A 94 -2.88 -6.85 14.68
CA LEU A 94 -1.44 -6.59 14.76
C LEU A 94 -1.14 -5.32 15.56
N LEU A 95 -1.81 -4.20 15.23
CA LEU A 95 -1.59 -2.92 15.89
C LEU A 95 -1.89 -2.98 17.39
N ARG A 96 -2.96 -3.69 17.79
CA ARG A 96 -3.25 -3.93 19.22
C ARG A 96 -2.17 -4.76 19.90
N ASN A 97 -1.67 -5.80 19.24
CA ASN A 97 -0.65 -6.69 19.82
C ASN A 97 0.69 -5.99 20.06
N ILE A 98 0.99 -4.94 19.28
CA ILE A 98 2.24 -4.17 19.44
C ILE A 98 2.04 -2.79 20.09
N ASP A 99 0.84 -2.50 20.57
CA ASP A 99 0.45 -1.24 21.22
C ASP A 99 0.73 0.01 20.36
N PHE A 100 0.47 -0.11 19.05
CA PHE A 100 0.66 0.98 18.10
C PHE A 100 -0.69 1.55 17.65
N TYR A 101 -0.99 2.77 18.07
CA TYR A 101 -2.24 3.48 17.74
C TYR A 101 -1.90 4.71 16.90
N PRO A 102 -2.03 4.65 15.56
CA PRO A 102 -1.65 5.74 14.67
C PRO A 102 -2.56 6.97 14.83
N ASN A 103 -1.96 8.15 14.62
CA ASN A 103 -2.67 9.43 14.43
C ASN A 103 -3.00 9.64 12.95
N ILE A 104 -2.15 9.11 12.08
CA ILE A 104 -2.29 9.20 10.62
C ILE A 104 -2.05 7.82 10.02
N ILE A 105 -2.88 7.44 9.06
CA ILE A 105 -2.64 6.28 8.21
C ILE A 105 -2.48 6.76 6.77
N MET A 106 -1.33 6.48 6.17
CA MET A 106 -1.08 6.75 4.77
C MET A 106 -1.12 5.45 3.98
N GLY A 107 -1.97 5.40 2.96
CA GLY A 107 -2.11 4.25 2.08
C GLY A 107 -1.86 4.59 0.62
N HIS A 108 -1.18 3.70 -0.10
CA HIS A 108 -0.95 3.83 -1.54
C HIS A 108 -1.79 2.83 -2.32
N SER A 109 -2.42 3.28 -3.41
CA SER A 109 -3.17 2.42 -4.34
C SER A 109 -4.23 1.58 -3.60
N ALA A 110 -4.19 0.25 -3.65
CA ALA A 110 -5.06 -0.64 -2.86
C ALA A 110 -4.88 -0.46 -1.34
N GLY A 111 -3.68 -0.12 -0.88
CA GLY A 111 -3.42 0.22 0.52
C GLY A 111 -4.20 1.44 1.02
N ALA A 112 -4.66 2.32 0.14
CA ALA A 112 -5.51 3.45 0.50
C ALA A 112 -6.90 2.99 0.99
N ALA A 113 -7.51 1.97 0.36
CA ALA A 113 -8.77 1.40 0.82
C ALA A 113 -8.60 0.71 2.19
N VAL A 114 -7.48 -0.01 2.37
CA VAL A 114 -7.13 -0.61 3.67
C VAL A 114 -6.94 0.47 4.73
N ALA A 115 -6.23 1.55 4.41
CA ALA A 115 -5.99 2.68 5.32
C ALA A 115 -7.30 3.32 5.78
N TYR A 116 -8.21 3.60 4.85
CA TYR A 116 -9.48 4.25 5.14
C TYR A 116 -10.39 3.37 6.02
N GLU A 117 -10.58 2.09 5.67
CA GLU A 117 -11.39 1.18 6.48
C GLU A 117 -10.76 0.92 7.86
N LEU A 118 -9.43 0.85 7.94
CA LEU A 118 -8.72 0.70 9.21
C LEU A 118 -8.90 1.94 10.10
N ALA A 119 -8.83 3.14 9.54
CA ALA A 119 -9.03 4.39 10.27
C ALA A 119 -10.43 4.47 10.91
N LYS A 120 -11.45 3.97 10.22
CA LYS A 120 -12.82 3.88 10.75
C LYS A 120 -12.95 2.85 11.87
N LYS A 121 -12.15 1.79 11.82
CA LYS A 121 -12.23 0.66 12.74
C LYS A 121 -11.53 0.89 14.08
N ILE A 122 -10.39 1.54 14.09
CA ILE A 122 -9.59 1.73 15.31
C ILE A 122 -10.08 2.92 16.15
N LYS A 123 -9.85 2.83 17.47
CA LYS A 123 -10.42 3.81 18.43
C LYS A 123 -9.91 5.23 18.24
N THR A 124 -8.66 5.40 17.85
CA THR A 124 -8.02 6.71 17.67
C THR A 124 -8.59 7.50 16.49
N LYS A 125 -9.40 6.86 15.62
CA LYS A 125 -9.98 7.52 14.44
C LYS A 125 -8.96 8.36 13.67
N PRO A 126 -7.80 7.80 13.27
CA PRO A 126 -6.75 8.54 12.60
C PRO A 126 -7.23 9.13 11.28
N ASN A 127 -6.61 10.22 10.87
CA ASN A 127 -6.82 10.77 9.54
C ASN A 127 -6.18 9.90 8.47
N THR A 128 -6.80 9.83 7.31
CA THR A 128 -6.30 9.05 6.17
C THR A 128 -5.67 9.95 5.11
N ILE A 129 -4.48 9.59 4.66
CA ILE A 129 -3.86 10.13 3.44
C ILE A 129 -3.83 9.02 2.40
N ALA A 130 -4.44 9.26 1.25
CA ALA A 130 -4.63 8.29 0.19
C ALA A 130 -3.84 8.68 -1.06
N ILE A 131 -2.73 7.99 -1.32
CA ILE A 131 -1.88 8.25 -2.47
C ILE A 131 -2.36 7.42 -3.66
N ASN A 132 -2.75 8.09 -4.74
CA ASN A 132 -3.22 7.44 -5.99
C ASN A 132 -4.20 6.30 -5.68
N ALA A 133 -5.23 6.62 -4.91
CA ALA A 133 -6.15 5.65 -4.30
C ALA A 133 -6.88 4.80 -5.34
N ALA A 134 -6.74 3.48 -5.27
CA ALA A 134 -7.44 2.55 -6.13
C ALA A 134 -8.92 2.35 -5.68
N PHE A 135 -9.66 3.44 -5.61
CA PHE A 135 -11.09 3.49 -5.26
C PHE A 135 -11.97 3.38 -6.49
N GLY A 136 -11.71 2.39 -7.32
CA GLY A 136 -12.47 2.14 -8.53
C GLY A 136 -12.58 0.66 -8.83
N GLN A 137 -13.66 0.29 -9.50
CA GLN A 137 -13.71 -0.98 -10.18
C GLN A 137 -12.96 -0.83 -11.50
N PHE A 138 -12.18 -1.83 -11.88
CA PHE A 138 -11.61 -1.87 -13.23
C PHE A 138 -12.75 -1.75 -14.25
N SER A 139 -12.78 -0.72 -15.06
CA SER A 139 -13.83 -0.49 -16.05
C SER A 139 -13.57 -1.22 -17.36
N GLY A 140 -14.64 -1.53 -18.09
CA GLY A 140 -14.58 -2.16 -19.42
C GLY A 140 -14.15 -3.63 -19.38
N LEU A 141 -13.62 -4.12 -20.52
CA LEU A 141 -13.17 -5.52 -20.67
C LEU A 141 -12.08 -5.91 -19.64
N ALA A 142 -11.20 -4.98 -19.28
CA ALA A 142 -10.18 -5.19 -18.26
C ALA A 142 -10.80 -5.40 -16.86
N GLY A 143 -11.89 -4.72 -16.54
CA GLY A 143 -12.59 -4.86 -15.25
C GLY A 143 -13.19 -6.23 -15.01
N VAL A 144 -13.66 -6.88 -16.08
CA VAL A 144 -14.21 -8.23 -16.01
C VAL A 144 -13.12 -9.30 -16.18
N ALA A 145 -12.23 -9.09 -17.14
CA ALA A 145 -11.21 -10.07 -17.50
C ALA A 145 -10.12 -10.21 -16.43
N PHE A 146 -9.66 -9.09 -15.86
CA PHE A 146 -8.53 -9.09 -14.93
C PHE A 146 -8.78 -9.86 -13.62
N PRO A 147 -9.89 -9.65 -12.88
CA PRO A 147 -10.22 -10.47 -11.70
C PRO A 147 -10.40 -11.95 -12.05
N TYR A 148 -10.97 -12.25 -13.22
CA TYR A 148 -11.17 -13.62 -13.67
C TYR A 148 -9.83 -14.31 -13.99
N PHE A 149 -8.92 -13.63 -14.72
CA PHE A 149 -7.57 -14.13 -14.96
C PHE A 149 -6.78 -14.25 -13.66
N ALA A 150 -6.86 -13.29 -12.76
CA ALA A 150 -6.22 -13.37 -11.46
C ALA A 150 -6.75 -14.56 -10.64
N LYS A 151 -8.05 -14.84 -10.69
CA LYS A 151 -8.67 -15.98 -10.02
C LYS A 151 -8.20 -17.32 -10.59
N ILE A 152 -8.09 -17.45 -11.90
CA ILE A 152 -7.50 -18.63 -12.53
C ILE A 152 -6.02 -18.74 -12.19
N ALA A 153 -5.28 -17.64 -12.27
CA ALA A 153 -3.85 -17.60 -11.98
C ALA A 153 -3.53 -17.89 -10.49
N SER A 154 -4.43 -17.56 -9.57
CA SER A 154 -4.27 -17.84 -8.13
C SER A 154 -4.75 -19.23 -7.70
N SER A 155 -5.37 -20.00 -8.59
CA SER A 155 -5.84 -21.37 -8.27
C SER A 155 -4.69 -22.35 -8.00
N THR A 156 -3.53 -22.13 -8.60
CA THR A 156 -2.30 -22.89 -8.41
C THR A 156 -1.07 -21.98 -8.35
N THR A 157 0.07 -22.49 -7.89
CA THR A 157 1.33 -21.72 -7.87
C THR A 157 2.07 -21.70 -9.22
N ILE A 158 1.57 -22.39 -10.24
CA ILE A 158 2.23 -22.50 -11.55
C ILE A 158 2.34 -21.13 -12.24
N PRO A 159 1.24 -20.32 -12.35
CA PRO A 159 1.32 -18.99 -12.95
C PRO A 159 2.28 -18.07 -12.19
N ALA A 160 2.28 -18.12 -10.86
CA ALA A 160 3.18 -17.32 -10.04
C ALA A 160 4.66 -17.69 -10.30
N ARG A 161 4.99 -18.98 -10.45
CA ARG A 161 6.34 -19.44 -10.82
C ARG A 161 6.76 -18.95 -12.19
N PHE A 162 5.86 -19.02 -13.18
CA PHE A 162 6.14 -18.55 -14.52
C PHE A 162 6.37 -17.03 -14.55
N LEU A 163 5.49 -16.25 -13.90
CA LEU A 163 5.62 -14.81 -13.82
C LEU A 163 6.87 -14.39 -13.05
N SER A 164 7.21 -15.04 -11.95
CA SER A 164 8.45 -14.75 -11.20
C SER A 164 9.70 -15.07 -12.01
N LEU A 165 9.68 -16.10 -12.86
CA LEU A 165 10.78 -16.39 -13.77
C LEU A 165 10.93 -15.31 -14.86
N LEU A 166 9.83 -14.81 -15.41
CA LEU A 166 9.86 -13.68 -16.36
C LEU A 166 10.40 -12.41 -15.70
N ALA A 167 9.95 -12.11 -14.50
CA ALA A 167 10.37 -10.94 -13.72
C ALA A 167 11.81 -11.03 -13.17
N SER A 168 12.51 -12.18 -13.34
CA SER A 168 13.94 -12.25 -13.12
C SER A 168 14.74 -11.37 -14.10
N LYS A 169 14.13 -11.04 -15.26
CA LYS A 169 14.69 -10.09 -16.23
C LYS A 169 14.34 -8.66 -15.82
N GLU A 170 15.34 -7.90 -15.39
CA GLU A 170 15.20 -6.52 -14.93
C GLU A 170 14.44 -5.63 -15.93
N GLU A 171 14.68 -5.82 -17.23
CA GLU A 171 14.02 -5.05 -18.28
C GLU A 171 12.49 -5.17 -18.26
N ILE A 172 11.96 -6.36 -17.93
CA ILE A 172 10.51 -6.59 -17.81
C ILE A 172 9.97 -5.78 -16.63
N VAL A 173 10.66 -5.79 -15.51
CA VAL A 173 10.27 -5.03 -14.31
C VAL A 173 10.32 -3.53 -14.59
N ARG A 174 11.38 -3.04 -15.24
CA ARG A 174 11.49 -1.63 -15.65
C ARG A 174 10.32 -1.19 -16.55
N LYS A 175 9.97 -1.99 -17.54
CA LYS A 175 8.83 -1.71 -18.43
C LYS A 175 7.52 -1.70 -17.66
N LEU A 176 7.32 -2.64 -16.74
CA LEU A 176 6.13 -2.70 -15.89
C LEU A 176 6.02 -1.45 -15.01
N LEU A 177 7.08 -1.06 -14.35
CA LEU A 177 7.09 0.14 -13.49
C LEU A 177 6.92 1.42 -14.31
N ALA A 178 7.59 1.54 -15.45
CA ALA A 178 7.42 2.69 -16.35
C ALA A 178 5.99 2.79 -16.92
N SER A 179 5.29 1.66 -17.11
CA SER A 179 3.89 1.65 -17.55
C SER A 179 2.92 2.24 -16.54
N THR A 180 3.35 2.50 -15.30
CA THR A 180 2.55 3.19 -14.27
C THR A 180 2.60 4.72 -14.42
N GLY A 181 3.34 5.24 -15.40
CA GLY A 181 3.58 6.67 -15.57
C GLY A 181 4.68 7.23 -14.67
N SER A 182 5.35 6.37 -13.90
CA SER A 182 6.33 6.78 -12.87
C SER A 182 7.78 6.57 -13.31
N ILE A 183 8.66 7.43 -12.80
CA ILE A 183 10.12 7.31 -12.89
C ILE A 183 10.68 7.22 -11.48
N ILE A 184 11.11 6.02 -11.07
CA ILE A 184 11.56 5.75 -9.71
C ILE A 184 13.08 5.46 -9.64
N PRO A 185 13.70 5.65 -8.45
CA PRO A 185 15.14 5.40 -8.27
C PRO A 185 15.54 3.94 -8.52
N GLU A 186 16.80 3.73 -8.93
CA GLU A 186 17.36 2.41 -9.21
C GLU A 186 17.24 1.41 -8.06
N LEU A 187 17.40 1.88 -6.82
CA LEU A 187 17.24 1.02 -5.64
C LEU A 187 15.81 0.48 -5.54
N GLN A 188 14.80 1.30 -5.86
CA GLN A 188 13.40 0.89 -5.87
C GLN A 188 13.15 -0.15 -6.96
N ILE A 189 13.68 0.07 -8.18
CA ILE A 189 13.59 -0.91 -9.27
C ILE A 189 14.20 -2.25 -8.84
N LYS A 190 15.37 -2.24 -8.20
CA LYS A 190 16.02 -3.44 -7.67
C LYS A 190 15.17 -4.15 -6.61
N CYS A 191 14.48 -3.40 -5.75
CA CYS A 191 13.56 -3.96 -4.75
C CYS A 191 12.37 -4.66 -5.43
N TYR A 192 11.73 -4.00 -6.39
CA TYR A 192 10.64 -4.60 -7.16
C TYR A 192 11.08 -5.83 -7.94
N GLN A 193 12.26 -5.81 -8.56
CA GLN A 193 12.82 -6.98 -9.25
C GLN A 193 12.99 -8.16 -8.30
N TYR A 194 13.54 -7.91 -7.10
CA TYR A 194 13.68 -8.95 -6.08
C TYR A 194 12.33 -9.54 -5.68
N LEU A 195 11.33 -8.70 -5.42
CA LEU A 195 9.99 -9.13 -5.06
C LEU A 195 9.31 -9.92 -6.16
N PHE A 196 9.33 -9.42 -7.38
CA PHE A 196 8.68 -10.09 -8.52
C PHE A 196 9.40 -11.37 -8.96
N SER A 197 10.68 -11.52 -8.62
CA SER A 197 11.41 -12.80 -8.77
C SER A 197 11.07 -13.83 -7.69
N ASN A 198 10.37 -13.42 -6.63
CA ASN A 198 9.95 -14.31 -5.54
C ASN A 198 8.55 -14.87 -5.80
N THR A 199 8.46 -16.17 -6.03
CA THR A 199 7.19 -16.86 -6.31
C THR A 199 6.14 -16.67 -5.22
N GLU A 200 6.53 -16.64 -3.94
CA GLU A 200 5.59 -16.47 -2.82
C GLU A 200 4.98 -15.06 -2.82
N HIS A 201 5.78 -14.03 -3.13
CA HIS A 201 5.29 -12.67 -3.28
C HIS A 201 4.35 -12.53 -4.48
N VAL A 202 4.70 -13.10 -5.63
CA VAL A 202 3.87 -13.07 -6.84
C VAL A 202 2.56 -13.82 -6.59
N ASP A 203 2.61 -15.00 -5.98
CA ASP A 203 1.40 -15.77 -5.63
C ASP A 203 0.49 -15.00 -4.67
N GLY A 204 1.07 -14.38 -3.64
CA GLY A 204 0.34 -13.54 -2.68
C GLY A 204 -0.32 -12.32 -3.34
N THR A 205 0.37 -11.69 -4.26
CA THR A 205 -0.13 -10.57 -5.07
C THR A 205 -1.33 -11.00 -5.94
N LEU A 206 -1.18 -12.10 -6.68
CA LEU A 206 -2.26 -12.66 -7.51
C LEU A 206 -3.49 -13.06 -6.68
N GLN A 207 -3.28 -13.66 -5.51
CA GLN A 207 -4.37 -14.00 -4.60
C GLN A 207 -5.10 -12.76 -4.09
N MET A 208 -4.37 -11.69 -3.71
CA MET A 208 -5.00 -10.44 -3.30
C MET A 208 -5.84 -9.85 -4.44
N MET A 209 -5.30 -9.82 -5.66
CA MET A 209 -6.03 -9.33 -6.83
C MET A 209 -7.29 -10.17 -7.14
N ALA A 210 -7.22 -11.48 -6.93
CA ALA A 210 -8.34 -12.40 -7.16
C ALA A 210 -9.45 -12.27 -6.10
N ASP A 211 -9.09 -11.96 -4.86
CA ASP A 211 -10.00 -11.82 -3.73
C ASP A 211 -10.49 -10.36 -3.56
N TRP A 212 -9.93 -9.39 -4.34
CA TRP A 212 -10.16 -7.97 -4.18
C TRP A 212 -11.52 -7.56 -4.72
N ASP A 213 -12.44 -7.25 -3.83
CA ASP A 213 -13.76 -6.74 -4.14
C ASP A 213 -14.01 -5.48 -3.32
N LEU A 214 -14.28 -4.38 -4.01
CA LEU A 214 -14.56 -3.07 -3.44
C LEU A 214 -16.04 -2.66 -3.56
N GLY A 215 -16.93 -3.50 -4.11
CA GLY A 215 -18.31 -3.11 -4.35
C GLY A 215 -18.96 -2.48 -3.12
N TYR A 216 -19.05 -3.22 -2.03
CA TYR A 216 -19.61 -2.75 -0.77
C TYR A 216 -18.89 -1.52 -0.18
N PHE A 217 -17.58 -1.44 -0.35
CA PHE A 217 -16.78 -0.28 0.08
C PHE A 217 -17.16 0.97 -0.70
N LEU A 218 -17.19 0.90 -2.03
CA LEU A 218 -17.46 2.01 -2.92
C LEU A 218 -18.89 2.54 -2.78
N ASP A 219 -19.87 1.65 -2.60
CA ASP A 219 -21.27 2.02 -2.44
C ASP A 219 -21.52 2.91 -1.21
N ARG A 220 -20.69 2.78 -0.18
CA ARG A 220 -20.83 3.54 1.07
C ARG A 220 -20.03 4.83 1.13
N LEU A 221 -19.03 5.01 0.27
CA LEU A 221 -18.14 6.18 0.35
C LEU A 221 -18.86 7.53 0.36
N PRO A 222 -19.95 7.78 -0.40
CA PRO A 222 -20.65 9.05 -0.37
C PRO A 222 -21.27 9.40 1.00
N GLU A 223 -21.55 8.41 1.83
CA GLU A 223 -22.15 8.58 3.16
C GLU A 223 -21.10 8.63 4.29
N GLU A 224 -19.84 8.31 3.96
CA GLU A 224 -18.77 8.25 4.94
C GLU A 224 -18.24 9.62 5.32
N THR A 225 -18.07 9.83 6.63
CA THR A 225 -17.62 11.10 7.20
C THR A 225 -16.21 11.06 7.76
N ALA A 226 -15.51 9.94 7.69
CA ALA A 226 -14.11 9.86 8.13
C ALA A 226 -13.22 10.74 7.22
N PRO A 227 -12.33 11.56 7.81
CA PRO A 227 -11.49 12.45 7.02
C PRO A 227 -10.54 11.70 6.09
N ILE A 228 -10.42 12.17 4.84
CA ILE A 228 -9.48 11.65 3.87
C ILE A 228 -8.86 12.77 3.03
N HIS A 229 -7.55 12.71 2.83
CA HIS A 229 -6.83 13.60 1.92
C HIS A 229 -6.22 12.80 0.77
N PHE A 230 -6.67 13.07 -0.46
CA PHE A 230 -6.16 12.43 -1.66
C PHE A 230 -4.91 13.17 -2.19
N LEU A 231 -3.83 12.43 -2.42
CA LEU A 231 -2.64 12.88 -3.13
C LEU A 231 -2.59 12.18 -4.48
N VAL A 232 -2.60 12.93 -5.58
CA VAL A 232 -2.82 12.38 -6.92
C VAL A 232 -1.78 12.89 -7.91
N GLY A 233 -1.10 11.97 -8.59
CA GLY A 233 -0.22 12.29 -9.72
C GLY A 233 -1.01 12.39 -11.03
N ASP A 234 -0.78 13.44 -11.83
CA ASP A 234 -1.50 13.66 -13.10
C ASP A 234 -1.08 12.71 -14.22
N LYS A 235 0.08 12.03 -14.05
CA LYS A 235 0.61 11.01 -14.99
C LYS A 235 0.29 9.58 -14.58
N ASP A 236 -0.53 9.38 -13.54
CA ASP A 236 -0.95 8.05 -13.13
C ASP A 236 -1.78 7.36 -14.24
N THR A 237 -1.17 6.33 -14.83
CA THR A 237 -1.78 5.50 -15.88
C THR A 237 -2.38 4.21 -15.33
N THR A 238 -2.14 3.91 -14.05
CA THR A 238 -2.69 2.72 -13.35
C THR A 238 -4.05 3.02 -12.74
N VAL A 239 -4.14 4.11 -11.97
CA VAL A 239 -5.38 4.64 -11.41
C VAL A 239 -5.57 6.07 -11.92
N PRO A 240 -6.36 6.26 -12.99
CA PRO A 240 -6.52 7.58 -13.59
C PRO A 240 -6.96 8.65 -12.58
N PRO A 241 -6.37 9.86 -12.61
CA PRO A 241 -6.60 10.91 -11.62
C PRO A 241 -8.07 11.29 -11.40
N HIS A 242 -8.92 11.12 -12.42
CA HIS A 242 -10.34 11.41 -12.31
C HIS A 242 -11.07 10.53 -11.30
N ILE A 243 -10.54 9.34 -10.97
CA ILE A 243 -11.13 8.45 -9.95
C ILE A 243 -11.11 9.14 -8.59
N SER A 244 -9.94 9.56 -8.11
CA SER A 244 -9.85 10.27 -6.83
C SER A 244 -10.58 11.62 -6.85
N LYS A 245 -10.57 12.32 -7.99
CA LYS A 245 -11.32 13.58 -8.14
C LYS A 245 -12.83 13.39 -7.99
N SER A 246 -13.39 12.34 -8.56
CA SER A 246 -14.83 12.05 -8.43
C SER A 246 -15.20 11.72 -6.98
N TRP A 247 -14.34 11.01 -6.25
CA TRP A 247 -14.55 10.72 -4.84
C TRP A 247 -14.43 11.96 -3.97
N ASP A 248 -13.44 12.83 -4.22
CA ASP A 248 -13.32 14.11 -3.52
C ASP A 248 -14.56 15.00 -3.69
N GLN A 249 -15.22 14.94 -4.84
CA GLN A 249 -16.47 15.68 -5.09
C GLN A 249 -17.70 15.07 -4.40
N SER A 250 -17.69 13.79 -4.07
CA SER A 250 -18.84 13.06 -3.53
C SER A 250 -18.73 12.76 -2.03
N MET A 251 -17.53 12.76 -1.45
CA MET A 251 -17.30 12.48 -0.03
C MET A 251 -17.32 13.77 0.78
N PRO A 252 -18.09 13.84 1.90
CA PRO A 252 -18.33 15.11 2.61
C PRO A 252 -17.08 15.67 3.32
N ASN A 253 -16.13 14.82 3.76
CA ASN A 253 -14.93 15.22 4.51
C ASN A 253 -13.66 14.82 3.78
N SER A 254 -13.62 15.04 2.47
CA SER A 254 -12.45 14.81 1.65
C SER A 254 -11.77 16.10 1.24
N SER A 255 -10.54 15.98 0.82
CA SER A 255 -9.77 17.02 0.14
C SER A 255 -8.77 16.38 -0.80
N LEU A 256 -8.35 17.12 -1.85
CA LEU A 256 -7.45 16.59 -2.87
C LEU A 256 -6.32 17.57 -3.20
N THR A 257 -5.11 17.03 -3.27
CA THR A 257 -3.96 17.73 -3.85
C THR A 257 -3.46 16.96 -5.07
N GLN A 258 -3.41 17.64 -6.22
CA GLN A 258 -2.86 17.07 -7.45
C GLN A 258 -1.45 17.58 -7.72
N PHE A 259 -0.57 16.67 -8.15
CA PHE A 259 0.81 16.96 -8.52
C PHE A 259 1.02 16.75 -10.01
N ASN A 260 1.65 17.74 -10.65
CA ASN A 260 1.94 17.70 -12.07
C ASN A 260 3.23 16.91 -12.34
N GLY A 261 3.21 16.09 -13.38
CA GLY A 261 4.37 15.34 -13.85
C GLY A 261 4.66 14.05 -13.08
N LEU A 262 3.87 13.69 -12.05
CA LEU A 262 4.07 12.49 -11.24
C LEU A 262 3.09 11.37 -11.61
N GLY A 263 3.58 10.12 -11.59
CA GLY A 263 2.83 8.92 -11.90
C GLY A 263 2.22 8.22 -10.70
N HIS A 264 1.94 6.92 -10.84
CA HIS A 264 1.29 6.11 -9.81
C HIS A 264 2.12 5.96 -8.52
N LEU A 265 3.44 5.94 -8.64
CA LEU A 265 4.36 5.76 -7.52
C LEU A 265 4.89 7.10 -7.00
N LEU A 266 4.05 8.13 -6.92
CA LEU A 266 4.45 9.51 -6.64
C LEU A 266 5.26 9.67 -5.33
N HIS A 267 5.03 8.84 -4.32
CA HIS A 267 5.78 8.85 -3.05
C HIS A 267 7.21 8.28 -3.18
N GLU A 268 7.45 7.49 -4.22
CA GLU A 268 8.79 6.99 -4.57
C GLU A 268 9.51 7.93 -5.54
N GLU A 269 8.74 8.59 -6.42
CA GLU A 269 9.20 9.52 -7.45
C GLU A 269 9.61 10.89 -6.87
N SER A 270 8.75 11.45 -6.01
CA SER A 270 8.93 12.76 -5.39
C SER A 270 8.65 12.71 -3.88
N PRO A 271 9.50 12.05 -3.10
CA PRO A 271 9.28 11.86 -1.66
C PRO A 271 9.26 13.19 -0.89
N SER A 272 10.03 14.19 -1.32
CA SER A 272 10.04 15.53 -0.71
C SER A 272 8.70 16.24 -0.82
N THR A 273 7.99 16.03 -1.91
CA THR A 273 6.64 16.59 -2.12
C THR A 273 5.67 16.01 -1.11
N VAL A 274 5.71 14.70 -0.88
CA VAL A 274 4.84 14.01 0.09
C VAL A 274 5.24 14.37 1.53
N SER A 275 6.54 14.45 1.85
CA SER A 275 6.98 14.84 3.19
C SER A 275 6.54 16.26 3.53
N SER A 276 6.63 17.21 2.58
CA SER A 276 6.13 18.57 2.79
C SER A 276 4.64 18.64 3.11
N ILE A 277 3.81 17.77 2.53
CA ILE A 277 2.39 17.70 2.90
C ILE A 277 2.24 17.24 4.35
N LEU A 278 2.95 16.17 4.75
CA LEU A 278 2.89 15.64 6.12
C LEU A 278 3.34 16.67 7.17
N GLU A 279 4.40 17.42 6.88
CA GLU A 279 4.97 18.44 7.77
C GLU A 279 4.06 19.67 7.90
N ASN A 280 3.28 19.99 6.87
CA ASN A 280 2.38 21.15 6.82
C ASN A 280 0.90 20.81 7.02
N LEU A 281 0.59 19.59 7.50
CA LEU A 281 -0.79 19.23 7.82
C LEU A 281 -1.37 20.18 8.88
N PRO A 282 -2.60 20.71 8.69
CA PRO A 282 -3.24 21.55 9.68
C PRO A 282 -3.31 20.87 11.05
N SER A 283 -3.16 21.65 12.14
CA SER A 283 -3.26 21.09 13.50
C SER A 283 -4.59 20.36 13.74
N SER A 284 -5.67 20.79 13.08
CA SER A 284 -6.97 20.11 13.08
C SER A 284 -6.92 18.70 12.46
N PHE A 285 -6.03 18.46 11.50
CA PHE A 285 -5.80 17.14 10.89
C PHE A 285 -4.92 16.25 11.77
N LEU A 286 -4.31 16.82 12.78
CA LEU A 286 -3.33 16.16 13.66
C LEU A 286 -3.83 15.98 15.09
N SER A 287 -4.99 16.54 15.46
CA SER A 287 -5.48 16.69 16.84
C SER A 287 -6.64 15.77 17.23
N GLN A 288 -6.86 14.68 16.49
CA GLN A 288 -7.84 13.66 16.91
C GLN A 288 -7.23 12.54 17.70
#